data_db7e8eb7d78de2a0e532f25e8b539d0a
#
_entry.id   db7e8eb7d78de2a0e532f25e8b539d0a
#
_cell.length_a   1.000
_cell.length_b   1.000
_cell.length_c   1.000
_cell.angle_alpha   90.00
_cell.angle_beta   90.00
_cell.angle_gamma   90.00
#
_symmetry.space_group_name_H-M   'P 1'
#
loop_
_entity.id
_entity.type
_entity.pdbx_description
1 polymer ?
#
loop_
_entity_poly.entity_id
_entity_poly.type
_entity_poly.pdbx_seq_one_letter_code
_entity_poly.pdbx_strand_id
1 'polypeptide(L)'
;MKSDFVKKGTERAPHRSLFNAAGYTDEELERPLIGVVNSFNEIVPGHMNLDKICEAVKKGIYLAGGVPVEIPAIAVCDGIAMNHTGMKYSLVTRELIADSTEAMAEAHQFDGLVMIPNCDKNVPGLLMACLLYTSPSPRDGATS
;
A
#
# COMPACT_ATOMS: atom_id res chain seq x y z
N MET A 1 8.60 -14.19 8.71
CA MET A 1 8.12 -13.01 7.94
C MET A 1 6.79 -12.59 8.55
N LYS A 2 6.45 -11.28 8.53
CA LYS A 2 5.15 -10.79 9.02
C LYS A 2 4.00 -11.45 8.22
N SER A 3 4.16 -11.57 6.91
CA SER A 3 3.20 -12.24 6.03
C SER A 3 2.94 -13.72 6.33
N ASP A 4 3.77 -14.37 7.12
CA ASP A 4 3.53 -15.76 7.52
C ASP A 4 2.21 -15.93 8.29
N PHE A 5 1.77 -14.88 9.00
CA PHE A 5 0.47 -14.87 9.70
C PHE A 5 -0.74 -15.04 8.78
N VAL A 6 -0.63 -14.71 7.51
CA VAL A 6 -1.74 -14.82 6.55
C VAL A 6 -1.55 -15.92 5.52
N LYS A 7 -0.39 -16.58 5.46
CA LYS A 7 -0.10 -17.57 4.42
C LYS A 7 0.42 -18.91 4.91
N LYS A 8 0.96 -19.03 6.14
CA LYS A 8 1.55 -20.28 6.62
C LYS A 8 0.67 -21.02 7.63
N GLY A 9 0.81 -22.35 7.63
CA GLY A 9 0.08 -23.25 8.52
C GLY A 9 -1.22 -23.77 7.93
N THR A 10 -1.71 -24.87 8.52
CA THR A 10 -2.94 -25.55 8.07
C THR A 10 -4.16 -24.67 8.23
N GLU A 11 -4.20 -23.84 9.28
CA GLU A 11 -5.30 -22.92 9.55
C GLU A 11 -5.41 -21.80 8.50
N ARG A 12 -4.36 -21.57 7.71
CA ARG A 12 -4.31 -20.56 6.65
C ARG A 12 -4.58 -21.13 5.25
N ALA A 13 -5.03 -22.37 5.15
CA ALA A 13 -5.43 -22.93 3.87
C ALA A 13 -6.52 -22.12 3.13
N PRO A 14 -7.58 -21.61 3.81
CA PRO A 14 -8.55 -20.71 3.17
C PRO A 14 -7.92 -19.44 2.64
N HIS A 15 -6.95 -18.85 3.37
CA HIS A 15 -6.24 -17.64 2.95
C HIS A 15 -5.43 -17.91 1.67
N ARG A 16 -4.69 -19.02 1.63
CA ARG A 16 -3.93 -19.41 0.42
C ARG A 16 -4.84 -19.61 -0.78
N SER A 17 -6.02 -20.19 -0.60
CA SER A 17 -7.01 -20.32 -1.67
C SER A 17 -7.43 -18.98 -2.26
N LEU A 18 -7.54 -17.93 -1.42
CA LEU A 18 -7.85 -16.57 -1.88
C LEU A 18 -6.66 -15.95 -2.62
N PHE A 19 -5.44 -16.15 -2.14
CA PHE A 19 -4.24 -15.74 -2.86
C PHE A 19 -4.13 -16.43 -4.22
N ASN A 20 -4.37 -17.73 -4.28
CA ASN A 20 -4.34 -18.47 -5.54
C ASN A 20 -5.44 -18.00 -6.49
N ALA A 21 -6.64 -17.67 -5.99
CA ALA A 21 -7.71 -17.06 -6.78
C ALA A 21 -7.33 -15.69 -7.33
N ALA A 22 -6.47 -14.94 -6.64
CA ALA A 22 -5.89 -13.68 -7.10
C ALA A 22 -4.69 -13.87 -8.07
N GLY A 23 -4.28 -15.12 -8.33
CA GLY A 23 -3.24 -15.45 -9.30
C GLY A 23 -1.85 -15.72 -8.72
N TYR A 24 -1.69 -15.72 -7.39
CA TYR A 24 -0.41 -16.07 -6.75
C TYR A 24 -0.23 -17.56 -6.66
N THR A 25 1.00 -18.05 -6.91
CA THR A 25 1.35 -19.46 -6.80
C THR A 25 1.81 -19.81 -5.39
N ASP A 26 1.79 -21.10 -5.06
CA ASP A 26 2.29 -21.57 -3.76
C ASP A 26 3.77 -21.25 -3.55
N GLU A 27 4.58 -21.30 -4.63
CA GLU A 27 5.99 -20.92 -4.58
C GLU A 27 6.19 -19.41 -4.31
N GLU A 28 5.33 -18.56 -4.86
CA GLU A 28 5.34 -17.13 -4.55
C GLU A 28 4.97 -16.87 -3.08
N LEU A 29 4.04 -17.64 -2.53
CA LEU A 29 3.64 -17.51 -1.13
C LEU A 29 4.73 -17.93 -0.13
N GLU A 30 5.79 -18.60 -0.55
CA GLU A 30 6.97 -18.83 0.29
C GLU A 30 7.90 -17.62 0.40
N ARG A 31 7.70 -16.58 -0.45
CA ARG A 31 8.52 -15.37 -0.52
C ARG A 31 7.89 -14.23 0.29
N PRO A 32 8.68 -13.17 0.61
CA PRO A 32 8.14 -11.96 1.24
C PRO A 32 7.08 -11.30 0.38
N LEU A 33 5.96 -10.90 0.99
CA LEU A 33 4.92 -10.11 0.33
C LEU A 33 5.23 -8.61 0.53
N ILE A 34 5.45 -7.91 -0.57
CA ILE A 34 5.77 -6.48 -0.56
C ILE A 34 4.58 -5.70 -1.11
N GLY A 35 3.93 -4.92 -0.25
CA GLY A 35 2.85 -4.03 -0.68
C GLY A 35 3.41 -2.89 -1.53
N VAL A 36 2.86 -2.70 -2.73
CA VAL A 36 3.20 -1.58 -3.62
C VAL A 36 2.02 -0.63 -3.62
N VAL A 37 2.16 0.48 -2.92
CA VAL A 37 1.08 1.48 -2.77
C VAL A 37 1.13 2.43 -3.94
N ASN A 38 0.21 2.24 -4.89
CA ASN A 38 0.17 3.00 -6.13
C ASN A 38 -0.91 4.09 -6.09
N SER A 39 -0.50 5.34 -6.26
CA SER A 39 -1.41 6.49 -6.30
C SER A 39 -1.89 6.84 -7.72
N PHE A 40 -1.75 5.91 -8.66
CA PHE A 40 -2.25 6.10 -10.02
C PHE A 40 -3.73 6.47 -10.04
N ASN A 41 -4.07 7.46 -10.84
CA ASN A 41 -5.43 7.80 -11.26
C ASN A 41 -5.39 8.68 -12.52
N GLU A 42 -6.51 8.83 -13.18
CA GLU A 42 -6.63 9.55 -14.45
C GLU A 42 -7.04 11.02 -14.27
N ILE A 43 -7.40 11.46 -13.04
CA ILE A 43 -7.87 12.83 -12.78
C ILE A 43 -6.73 13.77 -12.34
N VAL A 44 -5.70 13.25 -11.69
CA VAL A 44 -4.55 14.03 -11.22
C VAL A 44 -3.46 13.97 -12.28
N PRO A 45 -3.15 15.08 -12.99
CA PRO A 45 -2.20 15.03 -14.11
C PRO A 45 -0.83 14.45 -13.75
N GLY A 46 -0.32 14.75 -12.56
CA GLY A 46 0.94 14.21 -12.06
C GLY A 46 0.91 12.71 -11.74
N HIS A 47 -0.27 12.08 -11.70
CA HIS A 47 -0.43 10.65 -11.37
C HIS A 47 -0.67 9.74 -12.57
N MET A 48 -0.91 10.31 -13.75
CA MET A 48 -1.31 9.55 -14.95
C MET A 48 -0.30 8.53 -15.45
N ASN A 49 0.97 8.63 -15.05
CA ASN A 49 2.04 7.70 -15.44
C ASN A 49 2.56 6.84 -14.29
N LEU A 50 1.95 6.91 -13.10
CA LEU A 50 2.38 6.13 -11.95
C LEU A 50 2.14 4.62 -12.13
N ASP A 51 1.23 4.22 -12.98
CA ASP A 51 1.01 2.84 -13.42
C ASP A 51 2.29 2.23 -14.01
N LYS A 52 2.97 2.97 -14.91
CA LYS A 52 4.23 2.54 -15.54
C LYS A 52 5.38 2.44 -14.54
N ILE A 53 5.43 3.38 -13.60
CA ILE A 53 6.41 3.33 -12.50
C ILE A 53 6.13 2.13 -11.60
N CYS A 54 4.86 1.87 -11.28
CA CYS A 54 4.44 0.72 -10.49
C CYS A 54 4.89 -0.60 -11.14
N GLU A 55 4.70 -0.75 -12.44
CA GLU A 55 5.16 -1.94 -13.17
C GLU A 55 6.69 -2.13 -13.10
N ALA A 56 7.45 -1.06 -13.18
CA ALA A 56 8.91 -1.11 -13.02
C ALA A 56 9.31 -1.50 -11.59
N VAL A 57 8.63 -0.96 -10.59
CA VAL A 57 8.83 -1.30 -9.17
C VAL A 57 8.51 -2.77 -8.91
N LYS A 58 7.38 -3.28 -9.41
CA LYS A 58 7.00 -4.70 -9.29
C LYS A 58 8.08 -5.63 -9.87
N LYS A 59 8.61 -5.30 -11.05
CA LYS A 59 9.72 -6.05 -11.65
C LYS A 59 10.97 -6.06 -10.76
N GLY A 60 11.31 -4.91 -10.17
CA GLY A 60 12.44 -4.81 -9.24
C GLY A 60 12.26 -5.68 -7.99
N ILE A 61 11.05 -5.73 -7.44
CA ILE A 61 10.70 -6.57 -6.29
C ILE A 61 10.84 -8.06 -6.65
N TYR A 62 10.34 -8.49 -7.82
CA TYR A 62 10.51 -9.87 -8.28
C TYR A 62 11.99 -10.24 -8.45
N LEU A 63 12.79 -9.35 -9.04
CA LEU A 63 14.23 -9.58 -9.19
C LEU A 63 14.96 -9.71 -7.85
N ALA A 64 14.47 -9.02 -6.82
CA ALA A 64 14.99 -9.10 -5.46
C ALA A 64 14.48 -10.33 -4.68
N GLY A 65 13.63 -11.15 -5.27
CA GLY A 65 13.09 -12.37 -4.66
C GLY A 65 11.84 -12.18 -3.81
N GLY A 66 11.22 -10.98 -3.83
CA GLY A 66 9.94 -10.71 -3.20
C GLY A 66 8.77 -10.92 -4.14
N VAL A 67 7.56 -10.82 -3.61
CA VAL A 67 6.31 -10.85 -4.37
C VAL A 67 5.59 -9.52 -4.18
N PRO A 68 5.45 -8.70 -5.24
CA PRO A 68 4.75 -7.43 -5.15
C PRO A 68 3.25 -7.63 -5.14
N VAL A 69 2.59 -6.93 -4.24
CA VAL A 69 1.12 -6.85 -4.16
C VAL A 69 0.73 -5.39 -4.28
N GLU A 70 0.14 -5.02 -5.41
CA GLU A 70 -0.29 -3.64 -5.65
C GLU A 70 -1.57 -3.33 -4.89
N ILE A 71 -1.57 -2.19 -4.18
CA ILE A 71 -2.73 -1.64 -3.50
C ILE A 71 -2.88 -0.16 -3.86
N PRO A 72 -4.11 0.39 -3.93
CA PRO A 72 -4.32 1.77 -4.32
C PRO A 72 -4.13 2.75 -3.16
N ALA A 73 -3.72 3.98 -3.51
CA ALA A 73 -3.91 5.15 -2.68
C ALA A 73 -4.67 6.22 -3.45
N ILE A 74 -5.54 6.95 -2.76
CA ILE A 74 -6.28 8.06 -3.36
C ILE A 74 -5.40 9.30 -3.50
N ALA A 75 -5.82 10.21 -4.36
CA ALA A 75 -5.25 11.55 -4.47
C ALA A 75 -6.30 12.55 -4.95
N VAL A 76 -6.21 13.77 -4.47
CA VAL A 76 -6.98 14.92 -4.95
C VAL A 76 -6.04 15.89 -5.65
N CYS A 77 -6.43 16.36 -6.82
CA CYS A 77 -5.69 17.41 -7.52
C CYS A 77 -6.09 18.76 -6.95
N ASP A 78 -5.19 19.41 -6.21
CA ASP A 78 -5.43 20.73 -5.62
C ASP A 78 -5.76 21.77 -6.70
N GLY A 79 -5.10 21.71 -7.85
CA GLY A 79 -5.35 22.61 -8.96
C GLY A 79 -6.77 22.51 -9.54
N ILE A 80 -7.32 21.30 -9.62
CA ILE A 80 -8.70 21.10 -10.08
C ILE A 80 -9.71 21.47 -8.98
N ALA A 81 -9.37 21.24 -7.73
CA ALA A 81 -10.22 21.54 -6.57
C ALA A 81 -10.23 23.03 -6.18
N MET A 82 -9.28 23.81 -6.68
CA MET A 82 -9.09 25.23 -6.31
C MET A 82 -10.28 26.09 -6.69
N ASN A 83 -10.56 27.10 -5.85
CA ASN A 83 -11.61 28.12 -6.04
C ASN A 83 -13.06 27.62 -6.02
N HIS A 84 -13.30 26.41 -5.50
CA HIS A 84 -14.66 25.88 -5.26
C HIS A 84 -14.68 25.00 -3.99
N THR A 85 -15.85 24.48 -3.65
CA THR A 85 -16.05 23.68 -2.42
C THR A 85 -15.21 22.43 -2.34
N GLY A 86 -14.73 21.88 -3.47
CA GLY A 86 -13.86 20.72 -3.55
C GLY A 86 -12.55 20.88 -2.80
N MET A 87 -12.03 22.12 -2.67
CA MET A 87 -10.77 22.39 -1.96
C MET A 87 -10.81 22.02 -0.48
N LYS A 88 -12.00 21.96 0.13
CA LYS A 88 -12.18 21.49 1.52
C LYS A 88 -11.72 20.06 1.74
N TYR A 89 -11.73 19.26 0.68
CA TYR A 89 -11.35 17.84 0.74
C TYR A 89 -9.87 17.59 0.48
N SER A 90 -9.13 18.60 0.01
CA SER A 90 -7.70 18.42 -0.29
C SER A 90 -6.90 18.06 0.96
N LEU A 91 -6.96 18.89 2.01
CA LEU A 91 -6.14 18.68 3.20
C LEU A 91 -6.52 17.40 3.96
N VAL A 92 -7.80 17.08 4.06
CA VAL A 92 -8.27 15.88 4.80
C VAL A 92 -7.84 14.59 4.13
N THR A 93 -7.51 14.59 2.85
CA THR A 93 -7.03 13.38 2.17
C THR A 93 -5.68 12.92 2.68
N ARG A 94 -4.88 13.78 3.26
CA ARG A 94 -3.59 13.40 3.86
C ARG A 94 -3.77 12.33 4.95
N GLU A 95 -4.68 12.57 5.89
CA GLU A 95 -4.99 11.62 6.96
C GLU A 95 -5.71 10.38 6.42
N LEU A 96 -6.66 10.54 5.51
CA LEU A 96 -7.36 9.42 4.88
C LEU A 96 -6.40 8.49 4.12
N ILE A 97 -5.41 9.04 3.44
CA ILE A 97 -4.38 8.27 2.74
C ILE A 97 -3.54 7.50 3.76
N ALA A 98 -3.11 8.16 4.83
CA ALA A 98 -2.31 7.53 5.89
C ALA A 98 -3.09 6.38 6.55
N ASP A 99 -4.30 6.64 7.03
CA ASP A 99 -5.13 5.68 7.74
C ASP A 99 -5.52 4.48 6.85
N SER A 100 -5.94 4.74 5.61
CA SER A 100 -6.34 3.67 4.70
C SER A 100 -5.15 2.80 4.28
N THR A 101 -3.99 3.39 4.08
CA THR A 101 -2.77 2.66 3.72
C THR A 101 -2.29 1.81 4.90
N GLU A 102 -2.28 2.37 6.13
CA GLU A 102 -1.95 1.62 7.34
C GLU A 102 -2.91 0.45 7.53
N ALA A 103 -4.22 0.69 7.42
CA ALA A 103 -5.23 -0.35 7.55
C ALA A 103 -5.03 -1.50 6.55
N MET A 104 -4.75 -1.17 5.27
CA MET A 104 -4.45 -2.17 4.24
C MET A 104 -3.19 -2.97 4.57
N ALA A 105 -2.13 -2.29 4.98
CA ALA A 105 -0.85 -2.92 5.27
C ALA A 105 -0.93 -3.85 6.49
N GLU A 106 -1.58 -3.40 7.56
CA GLU A 106 -1.74 -4.19 8.80
C GLU A 106 -2.70 -5.37 8.59
N ALA A 107 -3.83 -5.16 7.92
CA ALA A 107 -4.79 -6.24 7.66
C ALA A 107 -4.20 -7.37 6.82
N HIS A 108 -3.34 -7.07 5.87
CA HIS A 108 -2.76 -8.06 4.95
C HIS A 108 -1.34 -8.49 5.35
N GLN A 109 -0.79 -7.93 6.42
CA GLN A 109 0.48 -8.33 7.02
C GLN A 109 1.66 -8.33 6.03
N PHE A 110 1.81 -7.28 5.23
CA PHE A 110 2.93 -7.17 4.31
C PHE A 110 4.27 -7.15 5.05
N ASP A 111 5.29 -7.75 4.45
CA ASP A 111 6.65 -7.77 5.00
C ASP A 111 7.39 -6.44 4.79
N GLY A 112 6.93 -5.64 3.85
CA GLY A 112 7.43 -4.31 3.55
C GLY A 112 6.50 -3.56 2.62
N LEU A 113 6.71 -2.25 2.51
CA LEU A 113 5.93 -1.38 1.63
C LEU A 113 6.86 -0.59 0.71
N VAL A 114 6.45 -0.45 -0.54
CA VAL A 114 7.03 0.52 -1.48
C VAL A 114 5.92 1.47 -1.89
N MET A 115 6.13 2.76 -1.67
CA MET A 115 5.14 3.79 -1.93
C MET A 115 5.46 4.53 -3.22
N ILE A 116 4.43 4.76 -4.04
CA ILE A 116 4.53 5.49 -5.31
C ILE A 116 3.63 6.72 -5.22
N PRO A 117 4.09 7.77 -4.51
CA PRO A 117 3.33 9.00 -4.33
C PRO A 117 3.63 10.03 -5.41
N ASN A 118 2.72 11.01 -5.51
CA ASN A 118 2.96 12.31 -6.11
C ASN A 118 1.98 13.32 -5.51
N CYS A 119 2.16 14.62 -5.76
CA CYS A 119 1.30 15.73 -5.30
C CYS A 119 1.36 16.05 -3.79
N ASP A 120 0.82 17.25 -3.46
CA ASP A 120 0.99 17.96 -2.20
C ASP A 120 0.47 17.23 -0.95
N LYS A 121 -0.63 16.48 -1.06
CA LYS A 121 -1.25 15.81 0.08
C LYS A 121 -1.01 14.31 0.06
N ASN A 122 -0.79 13.74 -1.13
CA ASN A 122 -0.53 12.32 -1.30
C ASN A 122 0.87 11.93 -0.78
N VAL A 123 1.90 12.71 -1.12
CA VAL A 123 3.27 12.47 -0.63
C VAL A 123 3.33 12.45 0.91
N PRO A 124 2.87 13.50 1.63
CA PRO A 124 2.91 13.47 3.09
C PRO A 124 1.98 12.41 3.69
N GLY A 125 0.83 12.12 3.08
CA GLY A 125 -0.06 11.07 3.55
C GLY A 125 0.60 9.69 3.51
N LEU A 126 1.24 9.35 2.41
CA LEU A 126 1.98 8.08 2.29
C LEU A 126 3.25 8.05 3.15
N LEU A 127 3.92 9.19 3.35
CA LEU A 127 5.05 9.27 4.28
C LEU A 127 4.60 9.01 5.73
N MET A 128 3.45 9.56 6.14
CA MET A 128 2.85 9.28 7.45
C MET A 128 2.54 7.78 7.60
N ALA A 129 1.90 7.16 6.60
CA ALA A 129 1.64 5.72 6.60
C ALA A 129 2.93 4.89 6.72
N CYS A 130 3.97 5.28 6.02
CA CYS A 130 5.28 4.64 6.09
C CYS A 130 5.85 4.67 7.51
N LEU A 131 5.80 5.82 8.18
CA LEU A 131 6.29 5.97 9.54
C LEU A 131 5.45 5.16 10.54
N LEU A 132 4.14 5.14 10.39
CA LEU A 132 3.24 4.35 11.24
C LEU A 132 3.49 2.85 11.10
N TYR A 133 3.69 2.38 9.88
CA TYR A 133 3.91 0.96 9.60
C TYR A 133 5.29 0.46 10.03
N THR A 134 6.33 1.30 9.95
CA THR A 134 7.71 0.92 10.28
C THR A 134 8.12 1.25 11.71
N SER A 135 7.41 2.15 12.38
CA SER A 135 7.67 2.51 13.77
C SER A 135 7.05 1.48 14.71
N PRO A 136 7.77 1.02 15.76
CA PRO A 136 7.15 0.23 16.79
C PRO A 136 6.00 1.05 17.41
N SER A 137 4.78 0.54 17.26
CA SER A 137 3.61 1.16 17.87
C SER A 137 3.70 1.08 19.39
N PRO A 138 3.28 2.12 20.13
CA PRO A 138 3.08 1.99 21.58
C PRO A 138 2.13 0.85 21.97
N ARG A 139 1.35 0.34 21.02
CA ARG A 139 0.46 -0.82 21.20
C ARG A 139 1.21 -2.16 21.17
N ASP A 140 2.39 -2.22 20.55
CA ASP A 140 3.17 -3.46 20.46
C ASP A 140 3.80 -3.87 21.81
N GLY A 141 3.83 -2.97 22.79
CA GLY A 141 4.26 -3.21 24.16
C GLY A 141 3.13 -3.51 25.16
N ALA A 142 1.87 -3.53 24.73
CA ALA A 142 0.72 -3.67 25.61
C ALA A 142 0.11 -5.09 25.64
N THR A 143 0.89 -6.11 25.30
CA THR A 143 0.51 -7.52 25.51
C THR A 143 1.18 -8.04 26.76
N SER A 144 0.52 -7.90 27.88
CA SER A 144 0.72 -8.72 29.08
C SER A 144 -0.64 -9.05 29.65
#